data_b759a36db521b19ca176ac1a41672023
#
_entry.id   b759a36db521b19ca176ac1a41672023
#
_cell.length_a   1.000
_cell.length_b   1.000
_cell.length_c   1.000
_cell.angle_alpha   90.00
_cell.angle_beta   90.00
_cell.angle_gamma   90.00
#
_symmetry.space_group_name_H-M   'P 1'
#
loop_
_entity.id
_entity.type
_entity.pdbx_description
1 polymer ?
#
loop_
_entity_poly.entity_id
_entity_poly.type
_entity_poly.pdbx_seq_one_letter_code
_entity_poly.pdbx_strand_id
1 'polypeptide(L)'
;MKYILSLVALTFIASHVDADHHFQSKSIKTFSINNDGVITLNTRASSFKADLNNCSMNKLKQLEDVSIYTHSALVKENTKVSFLSNSGTMTGCKINNIVKL
;
A
#
# COMPACT_ATOMS: atom_id res chain seq x y z
N MET A 1 -31.20 15.95 -21.71
CA MET A 1 -30.69 16.46 -21.43
C MET A 1 -30.00 16.74 -20.28
N LYS A 2 -30.32 17.25 -19.42
CA LYS A 2 -29.72 17.52 -18.26
C LYS A 2 -29.26 16.41 -17.54
N TYR A 3 -29.84 15.35 -17.61
CA TYR A 3 -29.49 14.32 -16.76
C TYR A 3 -28.14 13.86 -17.05
N ILE A 4 -27.68 14.11 -18.10
CA ILE A 4 -26.44 13.68 -18.43
C ILE A 4 -25.44 14.17 -17.52
N LEU A 5 -25.63 15.31 -17.06
CA LEU A 5 -24.71 15.88 -16.19
C LEU A 5 -24.50 15.11 -14.99
N SER A 6 -25.49 14.55 -14.53
CA SER A 6 -25.39 13.87 -13.30
C SER A 6 -24.50 12.68 -13.45
N LEU A 7 -24.43 12.15 -14.60
CA LEU A 7 -23.62 11.02 -14.74
C LEU A 7 -22.22 11.35 -14.57
N VAL A 8 -21.87 12.43 -15.03
CA VAL A 8 -20.52 12.82 -14.94
C VAL A 8 -20.13 12.94 -13.53
N ALA A 9 -20.98 13.44 -12.76
CA ALA A 9 -20.69 13.64 -11.39
C ALA A 9 -20.35 12.33 -10.74
N LEU A 10 -21.02 11.31 -11.13
CA LEU A 10 -20.80 10.05 -10.51
C LEU A 10 -19.41 9.54 -10.70
N THR A 11 -18.83 9.83 -11.81
CA THR A 11 -17.54 9.29 -12.03
C THR A 11 -16.50 9.87 -11.11
N PHE A 12 -16.71 11.05 -10.63
CA PHE A 12 -15.71 11.55 -9.80
C PHE A 12 -15.77 10.94 -8.49
N ILE A 13 -16.85 10.58 -8.04
CA ILE A 13 -17.05 10.02 -6.77
C ILE A 13 -16.19 8.83 -6.59
N ALA A 14 -16.08 8.03 -7.56
CA ALA A 14 -15.30 6.84 -7.46
C ALA A 14 -13.84 7.16 -7.17
N SER A 15 -13.33 8.18 -7.77
CA SER A 15 -11.96 8.51 -7.54
C SER A 15 -11.73 8.98 -6.14
N HIS A 16 -12.67 9.67 -5.59
CA HIS A 16 -12.52 10.16 -4.26
C HIS A 16 -12.45 9.03 -3.26
N VAL A 17 -13.22 8.03 -3.47
CA VAL A 17 -13.25 6.92 -2.57
C VAL A 17 -11.90 6.23 -2.53
N ASP A 18 -11.28 6.06 -3.67
CA ASP A 18 -10.00 5.38 -3.73
C ASP A 18 -8.91 6.13 -2.97
N ALA A 19 -9.00 7.40 -2.88
CA ALA A 19 -7.99 8.19 -2.23
C ALA A 19 -7.99 8.06 -0.72
N ASP A 20 -9.09 7.56 -0.17
CA ASP A 20 -9.22 7.46 1.28
C ASP A 20 -9.00 6.06 1.84
N HIS A 21 -8.45 5.17 1.05
CA HIS A 21 -8.24 3.82 1.53
C HIS A 21 -7.21 3.78 2.65
N HIS A 22 -7.58 3.11 3.72
CA HIS A 22 -6.69 2.88 4.83
C HIS A 22 -7.12 1.60 5.55
N PHE A 23 -6.24 1.02 6.33
CA PHE A 23 -6.56 -0.18 7.09
C PHE A 23 -5.60 -0.32 8.27
N GLN A 24 -5.95 -1.16 9.22
CA GLN A 24 -5.12 -1.33 10.41
C GLN A 24 -3.92 -2.22 10.09
N SER A 25 -2.75 -1.82 10.54
CA SER A 25 -1.54 -2.58 10.26
C SER A 25 -1.60 -4.00 10.83
N LYS A 26 -2.24 -4.17 11.96
CA LYS A 26 -2.35 -5.48 12.57
C LYS A 26 -3.24 -6.45 11.79
N SER A 27 -3.99 -5.96 10.81
CA SER A 27 -4.84 -6.83 10.01
C SER A 27 -4.07 -7.45 8.84
N ILE A 28 -2.84 -7.01 8.59
CA ILE A 28 -2.05 -7.55 7.49
C ILE A 28 -1.65 -9.00 7.79
N LYS A 29 -2.02 -9.91 6.91
CA LYS A 29 -1.65 -11.29 7.06
C LYS A 29 -0.42 -11.65 6.24
N THR A 30 -0.40 -11.23 5.00
CA THR A 30 0.71 -11.50 4.11
C THR A 30 0.92 -10.31 3.20
N PHE A 31 2.07 -10.25 2.56
CA PHE A 31 2.34 -9.23 1.58
C PHE A 31 3.29 -9.78 0.53
N SER A 32 3.31 -9.14 -0.62
CA SER A 32 4.26 -9.46 -1.66
C SER A 32 4.67 -8.18 -2.37
N ILE A 33 5.88 -8.16 -2.91
CA ILE A 33 6.42 -7.00 -3.58
C ILE A 33 6.90 -7.42 -4.96
N ASN A 34 6.46 -6.71 -5.99
CA ASN A 34 6.91 -7.05 -7.33
C ASN A 34 8.13 -6.21 -7.72
N ASN A 35 8.65 -6.44 -8.92
CA ASN A 35 9.85 -5.77 -9.36
C ASN A 35 9.67 -4.29 -9.65
N ASP A 36 8.46 -3.84 -9.79
CA ASP A 36 8.15 -2.46 -10.10
C ASP A 36 7.98 -1.60 -8.85
N GLY A 37 8.18 -2.18 -7.68
CA GLY A 37 8.02 -1.42 -6.45
C GLY A 37 6.58 -1.34 -5.99
N VAL A 38 5.74 -2.26 -6.44
CA VAL A 38 4.35 -2.31 -6.01
C VAL A 38 4.21 -3.39 -4.95
N ILE A 39 3.62 -3.05 -3.83
CA ILE A 39 3.40 -3.99 -2.75
C ILE A 39 1.92 -4.36 -2.70
N THR A 40 1.63 -5.63 -2.50
CA THR A 40 0.27 -6.11 -2.30
C THR A 40 0.16 -6.53 -0.85
N LEU A 41 -0.81 -5.99 -0.14
CA LEU A 41 -1.01 -6.27 1.27
C LEU A 41 -2.33 -7.00 1.44
N ASN A 42 -2.28 -8.21 1.98
CA ASN A 42 -3.47 -9.00 2.18
C ASN A 42 -3.88 -8.95 3.63
N THR A 43 -5.09 -8.47 3.89
CA THR A 43 -5.64 -8.42 5.24
C THR A 43 -6.72 -9.49 5.36
N ARG A 44 -7.33 -9.58 6.54
CA ARG A 44 -8.38 -10.58 6.73
C ARG A 44 -9.56 -10.38 5.82
N ALA A 45 -9.93 -9.14 5.57
CA ALA A 45 -11.15 -8.85 4.82
C ALA A 45 -10.90 -8.49 3.37
N SER A 46 -9.73 -7.96 3.04
CA SER A 46 -9.49 -7.38 1.73
C SER A 46 -8.03 -7.44 1.35
N SER A 47 -7.76 -7.14 0.10
CA SER A 47 -6.39 -6.99 -0.38
C SER A 47 -6.22 -5.58 -0.90
N PHE A 48 -5.05 -5.01 -0.70
CA PHE A 48 -4.73 -3.67 -1.14
C PHE A 48 -3.43 -3.68 -1.92
N LYS A 49 -3.30 -2.74 -2.84
CA LYS A 49 -2.11 -2.60 -3.64
C LYS A 49 -1.63 -1.18 -3.46
N ALA A 50 -0.34 -0.98 -3.37
CA ALA A 50 0.22 0.35 -3.17
C ALA A 50 1.61 0.44 -3.77
N ASP A 51 2.08 1.67 -3.93
CA ASP A 51 3.43 1.92 -4.40
C ASP A 51 4.36 2.11 -3.21
N LEU A 52 5.56 1.55 -3.32
CA LEU A 52 6.61 1.77 -2.33
C LEU A 52 7.50 2.88 -2.84
N ASN A 53 7.65 3.93 -2.04
CA ASN A 53 8.51 5.06 -2.37
C ASN A 53 9.67 5.13 -1.39
N ASN A 54 10.76 5.75 -1.80
CA ASN A 54 11.97 5.87 -0.99
C ASN A 54 12.53 4.51 -0.58
N CYS A 55 12.35 3.52 -1.43
CA CYS A 55 12.82 2.18 -1.17
C CYS A 55 13.79 1.75 -2.26
N SER A 56 14.94 1.21 -1.85
CA SER A 56 15.85 0.64 -2.83
C SER A 56 15.39 -0.78 -3.14
N MET A 57 14.83 -0.98 -4.31
CA MET A 57 14.36 -2.31 -4.69
C MET A 57 15.47 -3.32 -4.80
N ASN A 58 16.66 -2.89 -5.23
CA ASN A 58 17.78 -3.80 -5.31
C ASN A 58 18.18 -4.32 -3.94
N LYS A 59 18.16 -3.46 -2.95
CA LYS A 59 18.53 -3.87 -1.61
C LYS A 59 17.44 -4.74 -1.01
N LEU A 60 16.20 -4.40 -1.28
CA LEU A 60 15.08 -5.16 -0.76
C LEU A 60 15.07 -6.59 -1.30
N LYS A 61 15.44 -6.77 -2.55
CA LYS A 61 15.50 -8.10 -3.14
C LYS A 61 16.57 -8.99 -2.53
N GLN A 62 17.55 -8.41 -1.89
CA GLN A 62 18.63 -9.16 -1.26
C GLN A 62 18.26 -9.65 0.14
N LEU A 63 17.18 -9.17 0.68
CA LEU A 63 16.75 -9.58 2.01
C LEU A 63 15.97 -10.89 1.92
N GLU A 64 16.18 -11.79 2.88
CA GLU A 64 15.50 -13.06 2.94
C GLU A 64 14.54 -13.11 4.11
N ASP A 65 13.44 -13.79 3.96
CA ASP A 65 12.43 -13.95 5.01
C ASP A 65 12.02 -12.60 5.59
N VAL A 66 11.59 -11.72 4.71
CA VAL A 66 11.29 -10.35 5.08
C VAL A 66 9.97 -10.24 5.83
N SER A 67 9.99 -9.48 6.92
CA SER A 67 8.79 -9.08 7.64
C SER A 67 8.59 -7.60 7.45
N ILE A 68 7.35 -7.15 7.42
CA ILE A 68 7.02 -5.75 7.27
C ILE A 68 6.65 -5.17 8.64
N TYR A 69 7.14 -3.97 8.91
CA TYR A 69 6.79 -3.24 10.12
C TYR A 69 6.29 -1.87 9.70
N THR A 70 5.08 -1.53 10.09
CA THR A 70 4.52 -0.22 9.79
C THR A 70 4.71 0.66 11.01
N HIS A 71 5.09 1.91 10.77
CA HIS A 71 5.38 2.84 11.87
C HIS A 71 4.11 3.52 12.40
N SER A 72 2.96 3.04 11.96
CA SER A 72 1.67 3.58 12.40
C SER A 72 0.69 2.43 12.54
N ALA A 73 -0.19 2.52 13.49
CA ALA A 73 -1.22 1.50 13.68
C ALA A 73 -2.22 1.52 12.52
N LEU A 74 -2.32 2.64 11.82
CA LEU A 74 -3.20 2.79 10.67
C LEU A 74 -2.35 2.98 9.43
N VAL A 75 -2.51 2.14 8.44
CA VAL A 75 -1.79 2.26 7.18
C VAL A 75 -2.62 3.12 6.23
N LYS A 76 -2.04 4.23 5.80
CA LYS A 76 -2.70 5.16 4.90
C LYS A 76 -1.64 5.79 4.01
N GLU A 77 -2.00 6.81 3.24
CA GLU A 77 -1.04 7.48 2.37
C GLU A 77 0.14 8.02 3.17
N ASN A 78 1.32 7.83 2.64
CA ASN A 78 2.58 8.26 3.24
C ASN A 78 2.98 7.55 4.54
N THR A 79 2.36 6.42 4.84
CA THR A 79 2.76 5.65 6.02
C THR A 79 4.16 5.09 5.81
N LYS A 80 5.02 5.29 6.80
CA LYS A 80 6.38 4.76 6.73
C LYS A 80 6.39 3.29 7.10
N VAL A 81 7.18 2.52 6.40
CA VAL A 81 7.31 1.10 6.68
C VAL A 81 8.78 0.71 6.67
N SER A 82 9.10 -0.32 7.40
CA SER A 82 10.43 -0.90 7.41
C SER A 82 10.31 -2.38 7.08
N PHE A 83 11.34 -2.92 6.47
CA PHE A 83 11.39 -4.33 6.17
C PHE A 83 12.53 -4.94 6.97
N LEU A 84 12.20 -5.99 7.73
CA LEU A 84 13.14 -6.62 8.65
C LEU A 84 13.42 -8.03 8.18
N SER A 85 14.68 -8.42 8.21
CA SER A 85 15.04 -9.78 7.88
C SER A 85 16.30 -10.17 8.65
N ASN A 86 16.63 -11.45 8.60
CA ASN A 86 17.83 -11.92 9.26
C ASN A 86 19.10 -11.41 8.57
N SER A 87 19.00 -11.02 7.33
CA SER A 87 20.14 -10.55 6.56
C SER A 87 20.28 -9.03 6.57
N GLY A 88 19.34 -8.32 7.14
CA GLY A 88 19.43 -6.87 7.20
C GLY A 88 18.09 -6.21 7.42
N THR A 89 18.12 -4.89 7.48
CA THR A 89 16.93 -4.07 7.70
C THR A 89 16.90 -2.96 6.68
N MET A 90 15.73 -2.66 6.15
CA MET A 90 15.55 -1.52 5.27
C MET A 90 14.51 -0.60 5.89
N THR A 91 14.87 0.66 6.07
CA THR A 91 13.99 1.66 6.66
C THR A 91 13.76 2.80 5.67
N GLY A 92 12.82 3.66 5.98
CA GLY A 92 12.59 4.85 5.16
C GLY A 92 11.65 4.67 3.99
N CYS A 93 11.12 3.48 3.81
CA CYS A 93 10.15 3.27 2.75
C CYS A 93 8.82 3.89 3.12
N LYS A 94 8.05 4.31 2.13
CA LYS A 94 6.73 4.87 2.34
C LYS A 94 5.73 4.20 1.40
N ILE A 95 4.51 4.07 1.85
CA ILE A 95 3.42 3.51 1.06
C ILE A 95 2.55 4.64 0.53
N ASN A 96 2.30 4.64 -0.77
CA ASN A 96 1.45 5.64 -1.41
C ASN A 96 0.53 4.99 -2.44
N ASN A 97 -0.47 5.72 -2.86
CA ASN A 97 -1.42 5.28 -3.90
C ASN A 97 -2.09 3.96 -3.56
N ILE A 98 -2.64 3.89 -2.36
CA ILE A 98 -3.29 2.67 -1.89
C ILE A 98 -4.61 2.47 -2.61
N VAL A 99 -4.78 1.29 -3.18
CA VAL A 99 -6.00 0.93 -3.90
C VAL A 99 -6.49 -0.41 -3.38
N LYS A 100 -7.76 -0.51 -3.13
CA LYS A 100 -8.36 -1.76 -2.70
C LYS A 100 -8.61 -2.65 -3.91
N LEU A 101 -8.20 -3.88 -3.84
CA LEU A 101 -8.38 -4.84 -4.93
C LEU A 101 -9.73 -5.55 -4.90
#